data_f46c08fee91224240a07903b5aceaacf
#
_entry.id   f46c08fee91224240a07903b5aceaacf
#
_cell.length_a   1.000
_cell.length_b   1.000
_cell.length_c   1.000
_cell.angle_alpha   90.00
_cell.angle_beta   90.00
_cell.angle_gamma   90.00
#
_symmetry.space_group_name_H-M   'P 1'
#
loop_
_entity.id
_entity.type
_entity.pdbx_description
1 polymer ?
#
loop_
_entity_poly.entity_id
_entity_poly.type
_entity_poly.pdbx_seq_one_letter_code
_entity_poly.pdbx_strand_id
1 'polypeptide(L)'
;MYLSNKVRGGLFIVASSLSLIFSFATYASSVDPNAAAEGQAAETASAETSTNQAATDVRSSLAITDYTQPENLNLDEVVNAANLNSLGDNLTAPDTITGAPIMFKYGMWNVDNSEISGAPSNAQAFAYSPSGFPRLQIHHSGIGRYYARAFNMNSGWSPWINSGEATPNGDQNNKVQAVQIRAKGYGGVLNDIYYKAVLSNGAVTGWGKNGQTVGTIGTDAYIVALKVVMWDKTREFPESTNGLLLAPFYEGVYRDASGALQFSKSDDAAYTGWGFENNTPYYFKDGVVQTGWQYIDGYKYYFAEDGQLVTDLEPIMGLTNDYVIKYNKATATMYIMARDGANGYIIPFKTFMSTDGPDTPLGSYKIYAKYAWKFMHDDIYCQYLSRFFNGFIIHSLIYYDKPSSYALDANTYNYMDIAESGGCLRLRAGDAACVYHNCKMGTPVMTYSNLHEKGPVEKPAIDTPIPTSQKFDPTDPVVQNQ
;
A
#
# COMPACT_ATOMS: atom_id res chain seq x y z
N MET A 1 -33.07 21.61 -15.13
CA MET A 1 -32.86 23.07 -15.04
C MET A 1 -31.77 23.27 -13.98
N TYR A 2 -30.48 23.16 -14.37
CA TYR A 2 -29.34 23.47 -13.49
C TYR A 2 -28.38 24.36 -14.26
N LEU A 3 -28.12 25.50 -13.68
CA LEU A 3 -27.33 26.59 -14.26
C LEU A 3 -25.82 26.30 -14.13
N SER A 4 -25.15 26.51 -15.24
CA SER A 4 -23.67 26.50 -15.32
C SER A 4 -23.13 27.85 -14.84
N ASN A 5 -22.12 27.84 -13.97
CA ASN A 5 -21.26 28.99 -13.75
C ASN A 5 -19.84 28.66 -14.20
N LYS A 6 -19.42 29.28 -15.30
CA LYS A 6 -18.03 29.35 -15.75
C LYS A 6 -17.33 30.46 -14.97
N VAL A 7 -16.22 30.13 -14.29
CA VAL A 7 -15.25 31.10 -13.82
C VAL A 7 -13.95 30.89 -14.59
N ARG A 8 -13.54 31.90 -15.35
CA ARG A 8 -12.21 32.02 -15.99
C ARG A 8 -11.28 32.72 -15.01
N GLY A 9 -10.11 32.14 -14.74
CA GLY A 9 -9.00 32.82 -14.09
C GLY A 9 -7.70 32.18 -14.53
N GLY A 10 -6.95 32.89 -15.37
CA GLY A 10 -5.62 32.48 -15.82
C GLY A 10 -4.56 32.83 -14.79
N LEU A 11 -3.60 31.96 -14.59
CA LEU A 11 -2.33 32.27 -13.93
C LEU A 11 -1.19 31.62 -14.70
N PHE A 12 -0.23 32.46 -15.10
CA PHE A 12 1.02 32.05 -15.75
C PHE A 12 2.00 31.54 -14.71
N ILE A 13 2.54 30.34 -14.90
CA ILE A 13 3.74 29.88 -14.19
C ILE A 13 4.75 29.38 -15.22
N VAL A 14 5.95 29.98 -15.13
CA VAL A 14 7.13 29.64 -15.93
C VAL A 14 7.76 28.37 -15.36
N ALA A 15 7.82 27.30 -16.15
CA ALA A 15 8.54 26.08 -15.81
C ALA A 15 9.94 26.08 -16.42
N SER A 16 10.96 26.00 -15.60
CA SER A 16 12.34 25.73 -16.01
C SER A 16 12.55 24.22 -16.06
N SER A 17 12.86 23.72 -17.25
CA SER A 17 13.18 22.33 -17.54
C SER A 17 14.61 21.97 -17.12
N LEU A 18 14.78 20.95 -16.30
CA LEU A 18 16.05 20.26 -16.05
C LEU A 18 15.96 18.85 -16.65
N SER A 19 16.71 18.64 -17.75
CA SER A 19 16.80 17.33 -18.41
C SER A 19 17.92 16.51 -17.77
N LEU A 20 17.59 15.36 -17.19
CA LEU A 20 18.56 14.33 -16.82
C LEU A 20 18.55 13.21 -17.87
N ILE A 21 19.69 13.01 -18.49
CA ILE A 21 19.96 11.95 -19.47
C ILE A 21 20.46 10.73 -18.69
N PHE A 22 19.74 9.60 -18.75
CA PHE A 22 20.24 8.30 -18.32
C PHE A 22 20.68 7.48 -19.54
N SER A 23 21.95 7.09 -19.55
CA SER A 23 22.51 6.13 -20.50
C SER A 23 22.28 4.70 -20.01
N PHE A 24 21.64 3.87 -20.82
CA PHE A 24 21.57 2.43 -20.60
C PHE A 24 22.78 1.76 -21.25
N ALA A 25 23.55 1.01 -20.45
CA ALA A 25 24.56 0.08 -20.93
C ALA A 25 23.96 -1.32 -20.96
N THR A 26 23.87 -1.90 -22.16
CA THR A 26 23.52 -3.29 -22.38
C THR A 26 24.76 -4.18 -22.15
N TYR A 27 24.64 -5.14 -21.23
CA TYR A 27 25.59 -6.25 -21.13
C TYR A 27 24.85 -7.55 -21.46
N ALA A 28 25.23 -8.17 -22.57
CA ALA A 28 24.89 -9.54 -22.87
C ALA A 28 26.05 -10.43 -22.45
N SER A 29 25.80 -11.43 -21.60
CA SER A 29 26.74 -12.56 -21.41
C SER A 29 25.98 -13.87 -21.51
N SER A 30 26.47 -14.69 -22.43
CA SER A 30 26.09 -16.09 -22.66
C SER A 30 26.58 -16.97 -21.52
N VAL A 31 25.73 -17.82 -20.98
CA VAL A 31 26.10 -18.90 -20.06
C VAL A 31 25.72 -20.23 -20.67
N ASP A 32 26.71 -21.11 -20.74
CA ASP A 32 26.67 -22.48 -21.26
C ASP A 32 26.07 -23.43 -20.17
N PRO A 33 25.11 -24.31 -20.50
CA PRO A 33 24.52 -25.20 -19.51
C PRO A 33 25.16 -26.59 -19.56
N ASN A 34 26.30 -26.81 -18.88
CA ASN A 34 26.73 -28.14 -18.43
C ASN A 34 28.00 -28.07 -17.60
N ALA A 35 27.86 -28.16 -16.29
CA ALA A 35 28.91 -28.68 -15.42
C ALA A 35 28.26 -29.35 -14.21
N ALA A 36 28.45 -30.66 -14.19
CA ALA A 36 27.92 -31.56 -13.18
C ALA A 36 28.74 -31.54 -11.88
N ALA A 37 28.02 -31.89 -10.82
CA ALA A 37 28.39 -32.26 -9.49
C ALA A 37 29.76 -32.92 -9.30
N GLU A 38 30.45 -32.57 -8.17
CA GLU A 38 30.93 -33.49 -7.13
C GLU A 38 31.69 -32.73 -6.04
N GLY A 39 31.30 -32.99 -4.77
CA GLY A 39 32.20 -33.04 -3.61
C GLY A 39 32.37 -31.75 -2.83
N GLN A 40 31.70 -31.64 -1.68
CA GLN A 40 32.40 -31.61 -0.39
C GLN A 40 31.41 -31.26 0.75
N ALA A 41 31.15 -32.27 1.57
CA ALA A 41 30.58 -32.12 2.88
C ALA A 41 31.73 -32.03 3.88
N ALA A 42 32.03 -30.85 4.40
CA ALA A 42 32.82 -30.64 5.65
C ALA A 42 33.25 -29.18 5.88
N GLU A 43 32.31 -28.18 5.79
CA GLU A 43 32.62 -26.80 6.22
C GLU A 43 31.41 -26.01 6.76
N THR A 44 30.31 -26.69 7.08
CA THR A 44 29.06 -26.02 7.43
C THR A 44 28.95 -25.50 8.87
N ALA A 45 29.83 -25.94 9.79
CA ALA A 45 29.68 -25.55 11.21
C ALA A 45 30.32 -24.17 11.57
N SER A 46 31.30 -23.69 10.80
CA SER A 46 31.95 -22.39 11.08
C SER A 46 31.28 -21.21 10.34
N ALA A 47 30.57 -21.47 9.24
CA ALA A 47 29.90 -20.45 8.48
C ALA A 47 28.55 -20.02 9.13
N GLU A 48 27.83 -20.95 9.75
CA GLU A 48 26.59 -20.64 10.45
C GLU A 48 26.79 -19.75 11.68
N THR A 49 27.91 -19.95 12.41
CA THR A 49 28.21 -19.14 13.59
C THR A 49 28.60 -17.70 13.21
N SER A 50 29.32 -17.52 12.10
CA SER A 50 29.75 -16.18 11.66
C SER A 50 28.59 -15.39 11.00
N THR A 51 27.68 -16.05 10.28
CA THR A 51 26.51 -15.43 9.71
C THR A 51 25.49 -15.03 10.77
N ASN A 52 25.27 -15.85 11.79
CA ASN A 52 24.42 -15.53 12.92
C ASN A 52 24.97 -14.36 13.75
N GLN A 53 26.29 -14.29 13.96
CA GLN A 53 26.90 -13.17 14.67
C GLN A 53 26.76 -11.85 13.88
N ALA A 54 27.04 -11.87 12.58
CA ALA A 54 26.87 -10.69 11.73
C ALA A 54 25.41 -10.25 11.63
N ALA A 55 24.46 -11.18 11.54
CA ALA A 55 23.03 -10.90 11.55
C ALA A 55 22.58 -10.30 12.89
N THR A 56 23.11 -10.79 14.01
CA THR A 56 22.83 -10.24 15.34
C THR A 56 23.40 -8.83 15.48
N ASP A 57 24.59 -8.57 14.95
CA ASP A 57 25.20 -7.23 14.99
C ASP A 57 24.41 -6.22 14.14
N VAL A 58 23.90 -6.62 12.99
CA VAL A 58 23.03 -5.74 12.15
C VAL A 58 21.68 -5.51 12.82
N ARG A 59 21.09 -6.54 13.45
CA ARG A 59 19.85 -6.38 14.23
C ARG A 59 20.00 -5.35 15.33
N SER A 60 21.09 -5.46 16.12
CA SER A 60 21.35 -4.53 17.22
C SER A 60 21.63 -3.11 16.73
N SER A 61 22.15 -2.93 15.51
CA SER A 61 22.34 -1.61 14.91
C SER A 61 21.04 -0.97 14.40
N LEU A 62 20.00 -1.76 14.11
CA LEU A 62 18.69 -1.29 13.68
C LEU A 62 17.76 -0.99 14.86
N ALA A 63 17.99 -1.62 16.01
CA ALA A 63 17.30 -1.32 17.27
C ALA A 63 18.02 -0.22 18.03
N ILE A 64 17.32 0.50 18.88
CA ILE A 64 17.96 1.38 19.87
C ILE A 64 18.54 0.49 20.94
N THR A 65 19.86 0.26 20.86
CA THR A 65 20.58 -0.54 21.86
C THR A 65 20.73 0.14 23.21
N ASP A 66 20.65 1.47 23.26
CA ASP A 66 20.67 2.27 24.49
C ASP A 66 19.27 2.60 25.01
N TYR A 67 18.31 1.68 24.82
CA TYR A 67 17.02 1.78 25.47
C TYR A 67 17.19 1.57 26.97
N THR A 68 17.65 2.59 27.65
CA THR A 68 17.51 2.72 29.09
C THR A 68 16.09 3.22 29.37
N GLN A 69 15.28 2.37 30.00
CA GLN A 69 14.00 2.80 30.52
C GLN A 69 14.26 4.02 31.40
N PRO A 70 13.67 5.21 31.11
CA PRO A 70 13.89 6.38 31.95
C PRO A 70 13.44 6.04 33.37
N GLU A 71 14.39 6.05 34.31
CA GLU A 71 14.07 5.81 35.70
C GLU A 71 13.19 6.96 36.19
N ASN A 72 11.95 6.65 36.60
CA ASN A 72 11.02 7.55 37.30
C ASN A 72 10.49 8.77 36.53
N LEU A 73 10.22 8.64 35.23
CA LEU A 73 9.41 9.67 34.56
C LEU A 73 7.98 9.66 35.14
N ASN A 74 7.61 10.76 35.78
CA ASN A 74 6.22 10.99 36.13
C ASN A 74 5.43 11.25 34.85
N LEU A 75 4.68 10.24 34.37
CA LEU A 75 3.88 10.32 33.15
C LEU A 75 2.96 11.53 33.14
N ASP A 76 2.43 11.94 34.31
CA ASP A 76 1.56 13.10 34.41
C ASP A 76 2.32 14.42 34.13
N GLU A 77 3.64 14.49 34.37
CA GLU A 77 4.48 15.64 34.04
C GLU A 77 4.94 15.64 32.58
N VAL A 78 5.25 14.47 32.03
CA VAL A 78 5.69 14.33 30.60
C VAL A 78 4.51 14.46 29.65
N VAL A 79 3.34 14.08 30.09
CA VAL A 79 2.18 13.83 29.24
C VAL A 79 1.01 14.78 29.50
N ASN A 80 1.22 15.86 30.29
CA ASN A 80 0.20 16.91 30.26
C ASN A 80 0.18 17.56 28.85
N ALA A 81 -1.00 18.00 28.41
CA ALA A 81 -1.20 18.48 27.05
C ALA A 81 -0.22 19.62 26.63
N ALA A 82 0.29 20.39 27.59
CA ALA A 82 1.27 21.45 27.37
C ALA A 82 2.67 20.87 27.06
N ASN A 83 3.06 19.80 27.75
CA ASN A 83 4.35 19.14 27.52
C ASN A 83 4.37 18.27 26.28
N LEU A 84 3.24 17.63 25.90
CA LEU A 84 3.13 16.91 24.62
C LEU A 84 3.33 17.85 23.43
N ASN A 85 2.83 19.07 23.51
CA ASN A 85 3.05 20.09 22.50
C ASN A 85 4.50 20.61 22.45
N SER A 86 5.24 20.52 23.54
CA SER A 86 6.66 20.89 23.63
C SER A 86 7.60 19.73 23.23
N LEU A 87 7.11 18.49 23.14
CA LEU A 87 7.86 17.32 22.65
C LEU A 87 8.11 17.37 21.15
N GLY A 88 8.14 18.49 20.64
CA GLY A 88 8.67 18.74 19.39
C GLY A 88 7.81 19.41 18.46
N ASP A 89 8.03 20.30 17.99
CA ASP A 89 7.89 20.55 16.60
C ASP A 89 6.97 21.72 16.34
N ASN A 90 7.56 22.71 15.92
CA ASN A 90 6.96 23.78 15.11
C ASN A 90 6.56 23.25 13.70
N LEU A 91 6.15 21.96 13.62
CA LEU A 91 5.69 21.38 12.37
C LEU A 91 4.27 21.88 12.07
N THR A 92 4.18 22.96 11.36
CA THR A 92 2.94 23.36 10.70
C THR A 92 2.84 22.56 9.41
N ALA A 93 2.07 21.47 9.41
CA ALA A 93 1.75 20.75 8.20
C ALA A 93 1.01 21.71 7.24
N PRO A 94 1.32 21.70 5.95
CA PRO A 94 0.60 22.52 4.99
C PRO A 94 -0.87 22.10 4.92
N ASP A 95 -1.78 23.04 5.12
CA ASP A 95 -3.23 22.81 5.11
C ASP A 95 -3.79 22.44 3.74
N THR A 96 -3.00 22.55 2.68
CA THR A 96 -3.47 22.36 1.32
C THR A 96 -2.46 21.62 0.47
N ILE A 97 -2.95 20.57 -0.20
CA ILE A 97 -2.26 19.94 -1.32
C ILE A 97 -3.03 20.33 -2.57
N THR A 98 -2.35 20.95 -3.55
CA THR A 98 -2.99 21.37 -4.82
C THR A 98 -4.25 22.25 -4.62
N GLY A 99 -4.31 23.05 -3.56
CA GLY A 99 -5.38 24.00 -3.34
C GLY A 99 -6.69 23.44 -2.73
N ALA A 100 -6.74 22.16 -2.41
CA ALA A 100 -7.86 21.55 -1.71
C ALA A 100 -7.47 21.15 -0.28
N PRO A 101 -8.26 21.47 0.76
CA PRO A 101 -7.97 21.03 2.11
C PRO A 101 -8.08 19.51 2.19
N ILE A 102 -7.03 18.87 2.67
CA ILE A 102 -7.06 17.44 3.01
C ILE A 102 -7.27 17.34 4.51
N MET A 103 -8.42 16.79 4.91
CA MET A 103 -8.68 16.49 6.30
C MET A 103 -8.30 15.04 6.59
N PHE A 104 -7.22 14.85 7.31
CA PHE A 104 -6.81 13.57 7.86
C PHE A 104 -6.92 13.66 9.39
N LYS A 105 -7.66 12.72 9.98
CA LYS A 105 -7.80 12.56 11.42
C LYS A 105 -7.31 11.18 11.83
N TYR A 106 -6.81 11.09 13.02
CA TYR A 106 -6.42 9.82 13.63
C TYR A 106 -6.90 9.81 15.07
N GLY A 107 -7.17 8.63 15.60
CA GLY A 107 -7.75 8.50 16.93
C GLY A 107 -7.49 7.16 17.58
N MET A 108 -7.60 7.19 18.89
CA MET A 108 -7.54 6.07 19.83
C MET A 108 -8.96 5.68 20.22
N TRP A 109 -9.28 4.41 20.11
CA TRP A 109 -10.65 3.90 20.24
C TRP A 109 -10.74 2.76 21.22
N ASN A 110 -11.87 2.69 21.92
CA ASN A 110 -12.27 1.54 22.74
C ASN A 110 -12.82 0.40 21.89
N VAL A 111 -12.94 -0.78 22.48
CA VAL A 111 -13.52 -1.95 21.81
C VAL A 111 -15.02 -1.81 21.50
N ASP A 112 -15.72 -0.95 22.21
CA ASP A 112 -17.16 -0.63 22.03
C ASP A 112 -17.41 0.40 20.90
N ASN A 113 -16.38 0.78 20.15
CA ASN A 113 -16.39 1.82 19.12
C ASN A 113 -16.59 3.24 19.64
N SER A 114 -16.33 3.51 20.90
CA SER A 114 -16.23 4.88 21.42
C SER A 114 -14.81 5.45 21.22
N GLU A 115 -14.72 6.71 20.84
CA GLU A 115 -13.45 7.42 20.74
C GLU A 115 -12.91 7.77 22.12
N ILE A 116 -11.63 7.46 22.37
CA ILE A 116 -10.92 7.89 23.58
C ILE A 116 -10.33 9.26 23.36
N SER A 117 -9.63 9.44 22.25
CA SER A 117 -8.94 10.68 21.90
C SER A 117 -8.64 10.70 20.40
N GLY A 118 -8.75 11.86 19.77
CA GLY A 118 -8.42 12.03 18.35
C GLY A 118 -7.84 13.41 18.07
N ALA A 119 -7.09 13.50 16.97
CA ALA A 119 -6.50 14.75 16.52
C ALA A 119 -6.49 14.83 14.99
N PRO A 120 -6.61 16.02 14.37
CA PRO A 120 -6.33 16.22 12.97
C PRO A 120 -4.82 16.25 12.71
N SER A 121 -4.39 15.80 11.52
CA SER A 121 -2.97 15.70 11.17
C SER A 121 -2.23 17.02 11.05
N ASN A 122 -2.96 18.11 10.82
CA ASN A 122 -2.41 19.47 10.76
C ASN A 122 -2.40 20.16 12.12
N ALA A 123 -2.91 19.52 13.18
CA ALA A 123 -2.88 20.08 14.53
C ALA A 123 -1.51 19.89 15.17
N GLN A 124 -1.13 20.87 16.00
CA GLN A 124 0.03 20.78 16.89
C GLN A 124 -0.21 19.85 18.11
N ALA A 125 -1.17 18.94 18.03
CA ALA A 125 -1.63 18.14 19.15
C ALA A 125 -1.43 16.63 18.91
N PHE A 126 -1.19 15.90 20.00
CA PHE A 126 -1.23 14.46 20.04
C PHE A 126 -2.65 13.96 20.36
N ALA A 127 -3.06 12.84 19.76
CA ALA A 127 -4.08 12.02 20.38
C ALA A 127 -3.46 11.37 21.63
N TYR A 128 -4.15 11.40 22.78
CA TYR A 128 -3.58 10.98 24.04
C TYR A 128 -4.52 10.14 24.90
N SER A 129 -3.97 9.06 25.47
CA SER A 129 -4.65 8.19 26.42
C SER A 129 -3.64 7.67 27.46
N PRO A 130 -3.66 8.10 28.72
CA PRO A 130 -2.70 7.64 29.73
C PRO A 130 -2.75 6.13 29.99
N SER A 131 -3.90 5.52 29.78
CA SER A 131 -4.10 4.08 29.94
C SER A 131 -3.84 3.29 28.64
N GLY A 132 -3.29 3.93 27.61
CA GLY A 132 -3.18 3.34 26.28
C GLY A 132 -4.54 3.12 25.63
N PHE A 133 -4.55 2.45 24.48
CA PHE A 133 -5.75 2.19 23.71
C PHE A 133 -5.66 0.83 23.01
N PRO A 134 -6.79 0.15 22.81
CA PRO A 134 -6.80 -1.16 22.14
C PRO A 134 -6.90 -1.08 20.61
N ARG A 135 -7.43 0.05 20.05
CA ARG A 135 -7.72 0.16 18.62
C ARG A 135 -7.30 1.51 18.07
N LEU A 136 -6.67 1.50 16.90
CA LEU A 136 -6.33 2.68 16.10
C LEU A 136 -7.39 2.88 15.01
N GLN A 137 -7.83 4.12 14.81
CA GLN A 137 -8.61 4.53 13.65
C GLN A 137 -7.91 5.66 12.93
N ILE A 138 -8.01 5.66 11.61
CA ILE A 138 -7.70 6.81 10.77
C ILE A 138 -8.93 7.19 9.96
N HIS A 139 -9.12 8.47 9.73
CA HIS A 139 -10.19 8.99 8.89
C HIS A 139 -9.65 10.06 7.97
N HIS A 140 -10.01 10.01 6.72
CA HIS A 140 -9.57 10.92 5.69
C HIS A 140 -10.75 11.34 4.83
N SER A 141 -10.82 12.64 4.51
CA SER A 141 -11.72 13.18 3.50
C SER A 141 -10.89 13.89 2.44
N GLY A 142 -11.14 13.58 1.17
CA GLY A 142 -10.40 14.13 0.04
C GLY A 142 -9.73 13.06 -0.81
N ILE A 143 -8.70 13.45 -1.56
CA ILE A 143 -8.03 12.61 -2.55
C ILE A 143 -6.96 11.74 -1.89
N GLY A 144 -6.98 10.42 -2.16
CA GLY A 144 -5.96 9.48 -1.73
C GLY A 144 -6.51 8.31 -0.94
N ARG A 145 -5.64 7.33 -0.69
CA ARG A 145 -5.94 6.15 0.12
C ARG A 145 -4.95 6.06 1.25
N TYR A 146 -5.47 5.88 2.44
CA TYR A 146 -4.70 5.82 3.67
C TYR A 146 -5.04 4.56 4.42
N TYR A 147 -4.00 3.88 4.88
CA TYR A 147 -4.09 2.60 5.57
C TYR A 147 -3.34 2.67 6.87
N ALA A 148 -3.85 1.99 7.88
CA ALA A 148 -3.17 1.80 9.14
C ALA A 148 -3.25 0.36 9.61
N ARG A 149 -2.32 -0.04 10.46
CA ARG A 149 -2.41 -1.22 11.29
C ARG A 149 -1.73 -1.00 12.62
N ALA A 150 -2.13 -1.76 13.61
CA ALA A 150 -1.59 -1.70 14.95
C ALA A 150 -1.04 -3.06 15.39
N PHE A 151 0.06 -3.05 16.11
CA PHE A 151 0.57 -4.19 16.85
C PHE A 151 0.02 -4.12 18.27
N ASN A 152 -0.78 -5.10 18.65
CA ASN A 152 -1.33 -5.23 19.97
C ASN A 152 -0.53 -6.24 20.80
N MET A 153 -0.29 -5.91 22.06
CA MET A 153 0.57 -6.64 22.99
C MET A 153 0.35 -8.17 22.99
N ASN A 154 -0.91 -8.63 22.97
CA ASN A 154 -1.26 -10.05 23.11
C ASN A 154 -1.68 -10.70 21.77
N SER A 155 -1.91 -9.94 20.70
CA SER A 155 -2.44 -10.49 19.44
C SER A 155 -1.59 -10.16 18.21
N GLY A 156 -0.49 -9.41 18.37
CA GLY A 156 0.39 -9.04 17.29
C GLY A 156 -0.25 -8.05 16.31
N TRP A 157 0.20 -8.07 15.04
CA TRP A 157 -0.27 -7.16 14.02
C TRP A 157 -1.71 -7.41 13.60
N SER A 158 -2.52 -6.36 13.62
CA SER A 158 -3.82 -6.36 12.97
C SER A 158 -3.68 -6.44 11.45
N PRO A 159 -4.73 -6.82 10.71
CA PRO A 159 -4.85 -6.52 9.30
C PRO A 159 -4.72 -5.00 9.05
N TRP A 160 -4.30 -4.62 7.82
CA TRP A 160 -4.42 -3.24 7.38
C TRP A 160 -5.89 -2.84 7.30
N ILE A 161 -6.22 -1.68 7.85
CA ILE A 161 -7.54 -1.06 7.77
C ILE A 161 -7.51 0.11 6.80
N ASN A 162 -8.66 0.43 6.22
CA ASN A 162 -8.87 1.63 5.42
C ASN A 162 -9.28 2.83 6.31
N SER A 163 -9.23 4.01 5.71
CA SER A 163 -9.80 5.21 6.31
C SER A 163 -11.28 5.01 6.69
N GLY A 164 -11.64 5.40 7.88
CA GLY A 164 -12.98 5.24 8.46
C GLY A 164 -13.16 3.99 9.30
N GLU A 165 -12.21 3.05 9.28
CA GLU A 165 -12.24 1.83 10.08
C GLU A 165 -11.31 1.92 11.28
N ALA A 166 -11.61 1.17 12.34
CA ALA A 166 -10.71 0.95 13.47
C ALA A 166 -10.06 -0.44 13.38
N THR A 167 -8.79 -0.55 13.82
CA THR A 167 -8.10 -1.85 13.87
C THR A 167 -8.90 -2.84 14.72
N PRO A 168 -9.10 -4.10 14.25
CA PRO A 168 -9.86 -5.09 14.98
C PRO A 168 -9.14 -5.49 16.28
N ASN A 169 -9.83 -5.40 17.39
CA ASN A 169 -9.41 -5.91 18.69
C ASN A 169 -10.66 -6.00 19.59
N GLY A 170 -10.87 -7.13 20.22
CA GLY A 170 -12.00 -7.39 21.13
C GLY A 170 -11.66 -7.28 22.62
N ASP A 171 -10.40 -7.05 22.96
CA ASP A 171 -9.92 -6.96 24.35
C ASP A 171 -9.45 -5.56 24.69
N GLN A 172 -10.15 -4.90 25.64
CA GLN A 172 -9.83 -3.56 26.09
C GLN A 172 -8.44 -3.44 26.75
N ASN A 173 -7.89 -4.53 27.26
CA ASN A 173 -6.60 -4.56 27.94
C ASN A 173 -5.45 -4.89 26.97
N ASN A 174 -5.75 -5.35 25.78
CA ASN A 174 -4.76 -5.65 24.75
C ASN A 174 -4.32 -4.36 24.03
N LYS A 175 -3.36 -3.66 24.61
CA LYS A 175 -2.97 -2.31 24.22
C LYS A 175 -2.12 -2.31 22.95
N VAL A 176 -2.18 -1.21 22.21
CA VAL A 176 -1.35 -0.96 21.03
C VAL A 176 0.06 -0.63 21.46
N GLN A 177 1.02 -1.39 20.98
CA GLN A 177 2.46 -1.19 21.22
C GLN A 177 3.15 -0.49 20.05
N ALA A 178 2.76 -0.80 18.80
CA ALA A 178 3.34 -0.19 17.62
C ALA A 178 2.27 0.06 16.55
N VAL A 179 2.56 1.01 15.67
CA VAL A 179 1.68 1.38 14.55
C VAL A 179 2.46 1.46 13.25
N GLN A 180 1.76 1.20 12.17
CA GLN A 180 2.20 1.51 10.81
C GLN A 180 1.07 2.25 10.09
N ILE A 181 1.39 3.39 9.47
CA ILE A 181 0.44 4.21 8.71
C ILE A 181 1.07 4.51 7.36
N ARG A 182 0.30 4.34 6.27
CA ARG A 182 0.80 4.59 4.91
C ARG A 182 -0.23 5.24 4.02
N ALA A 183 0.23 6.03 3.07
CA ALA A 183 -0.55 6.56 1.97
C ALA A 183 -0.27 5.76 0.70
N LYS A 184 -1.31 5.55 -0.12
CA LYS A 184 -1.20 5.00 -1.48
C LYS A 184 -2.05 5.84 -2.46
N GLY A 185 -1.88 5.61 -3.76
CA GLY A 185 -2.58 6.35 -4.79
C GLY A 185 -2.14 7.80 -4.86
N TYR A 186 -3.03 8.66 -5.35
CA TYR A 186 -2.74 10.08 -5.58
C TYR A 186 -2.27 10.82 -4.32
N GLY A 187 -2.88 10.54 -3.17
CA GLY A 187 -2.43 11.09 -1.89
C GLY A 187 -1.00 10.69 -1.52
N GLY A 188 -0.62 9.43 -1.78
CA GLY A 188 0.73 8.92 -1.56
C GLY A 188 1.77 9.44 -2.55
N VAL A 189 1.34 9.91 -3.74
CA VAL A 189 2.24 10.56 -4.71
C VAL A 189 2.61 11.97 -4.27
N LEU A 190 1.66 12.71 -3.73
CA LEU A 190 1.87 14.12 -3.34
C LEU A 190 2.43 14.27 -1.94
N ASN A 191 2.11 13.33 -1.04
CA ASN A 191 2.42 13.44 0.37
C ASN A 191 3.11 12.22 0.92
N ASP A 192 3.92 12.48 1.94
CA ASP A 192 4.37 11.49 2.89
C ASP A 192 3.56 11.60 4.17
N ILE A 193 3.27 10.48 4.81
CA ILE A 193 2.72 10.44 6.16
C ILE A 193 3.86 10.19 7.13
N TYR A 194 4.02 11.08 8.09
CA TYR A 194 4.92 10.93 9.21
C TYR A 194 4.14 10.76 10.51
N TYR A 195 4.66 9.94 11.40
CA TYR A 195 4.04 9.69 12.70
C TYR A 195 5.08 9.35 13.75
N LYS A 196 4.81 9.75 14.99
CA LYS A 196 5.64 9.46 16.18
C LYS A 196 4.77 9.11 17.37
N ALA A 197 5.33 8.38 18.31
CA ALA A 197 4.64 7.89 19.49
C ALA A 197 5.37 8.25 20.78
N VAL A 198 4.59 8.39 21.86
CA VAL A 198 5.06 8.39 23.23
C VAL A 198 4.58 7.10 23.90
N LEU A 199 5.46 6.43 24.61
CA LEU A 199 5.19 5.17 25.27
C LEU A 199 4.82 5.37 26.75
N SER A 200 4.17 4.38 27.35
CA SER A 200 3.73 4.39 28.75
C SER A 200 4.87 4.48 29.77
N ASN A 201 6.09 4.21 29.35
CA ASN A 201 7.31 4.41 30.15
C ASN A 201 7.97 5.77 29.93
N GLY A 202 7.31 6.69 29.20
CA GLY A 202 7.81 8.04 28.90
C GLY A 202 8.77 8.15 27.72
N ALA A 203 9.19 7.04 27.11
CA ALA A 203 10.06 7.07 25.93
C ALA A 203 9.32 7.65 24.72
N VAL A 204 10.04 8.41 23.88
CA VAL A 204 9.52 9.09 22.69
C VAL A 204 10.24 8.56 21.46
N THR A 205 9.49 8.13 20.46
CA THR A 205 10.08 7.65 19.18
C THR A 205 10.55 8.82 18.33
N GLY A 206 11.38 8.54 17.32
CA GLY A 206 11.52 9.41 16.16
C GLY A 206 10.27 9.37 15.26
N TRP A 207 10.33 10.06 14.14
CA TRP A 207 9.27 10.09 13.15
C TRP A 207 9.40 8.94 12.15
N GLY A 208 8.43 8.05 12.14
CA GLY A 208 8.31 7.04 11.09
C GLY A 208 7.60 7.60 9.87
N LYS A 209 7.90 7.03 8.70
CA LYS A 209 7.41 7.45 7.38
C LYS A 209 6.76 6.29 6.65
N ASN A 210 5.60 6.49 6.08
CA ASN A 210 4.98 5.64 5.05
C ASN A 210 5.06 4.12 5.30
N GLY A 211 4.56 3.65 6.43
CA GLY A 211 4.49 2.21 6.74
C GLY A 211 5.66 1.70 7.58
N GLN A 212 6.62 2.55 7.97
CA GLN A 212 7.63 2.16 8.94
C GLN A 212 6.98 1.87 10.31
N THR A 213 7.56 0.94 11.07
CA THR A 213 7.06 0.60 12.41
C THR A 213 7.48 1.65 13.41
N VAL A 214 6.51 2.21 14.14
CA VAL A 214 6.74 3.19 15.21
C VAL A 214 6.10 2.71 16.49
N GLY A 215 6.86 2.71 17.57
CA GLY A 215 6.40 2.30 18.90
C GLY A 215 7.39 1.39 19.61
N THR A 216 6.89 0.30 20.19
CA THR A 216 7.68 -0.76 20.82
C THR A 216 7.06 -2.12 20.57
N ILE A 217 7.85 -3.19 20.64
CA ILE A 217 7.38 -4.58 20.51
C ILE A 217 8.20 -5.44 21.48
N GLY A 218 7.53 -6.39 22.15
CA GLY A 218 8.19 -7.31 23.08
C GLY A 218 8.58 -6.68 24.41
N THR A 219 7.94 -5.60 24.80
CA THR A 219 8.10 -4.94 26.11
C THR A 219 6.75 -4.85 26.81
N ASP A 220 6.73 -4.42 28.08
CA ASP A 220 5.49 -4.13 28.81
C ASP A 220 4.93 -2.74 28.51
N ALA A 221 5.69 -1.91 27.77
CA ALA A 221 5.26 -0.59 27.39
C ALA A 221 4.26 -0.62 26.22
N TYR A 222 3.43 0.39 26.14
CA TYR A 222 2.44 0.60 25.09
C TYR A 222 2.34 2.07 24.71
N ILE A 223 1.75 2.37 23.56
CA ILE A 223 1.58 3.75 23.11
C ILE A 223 0.51 4.46 23.96
N VAL A 224 0.86 5.62 24.51
CA VAL A 224 -0.04 6.52 25.25
C VAL A 224 -0.34 7.79 24.47
N ALA A 225 0.55 8.22 23.57
CA ALA A 225 0.31 9.35 22.70
C ALA A 225 0.80 9.09 21.29
N LEU A 226 0.05 9.58 20.31
CA LEU A 226 0.35 9.43 18.88
C LEU A 226 0.16 10.78 18.18
N LYS A 227 1.13 11.17 17.35
CA LYS A 227 1.02 12.30 16.43
C LYS A 227 1.23 11.83 15.00
N VAL A 228 0.37 12.29 14.09
CA VAL A 228 0.45 11.99 12.67
C VAL A 228 0.38 13.28 11.88
N VAL A 229 1.28 13.46 10.93
CA VAL A 229 1.28 14.60 10.02
C VAL A 229 1.36 14.16 8.58
N MET A 230 0.64 14.86 7.70
CA MET A 230 0.79 14.76 6.26
C MET A 230 1.78 15.83 5.80
N TRP A 231 2.76 15.42 5.00
CA TRP A 231 3.85 16.29 4.58
C TRP A 231 3.99 16.28 3.07
N ASP A 232 4.05 17.46 2.46
CA ASP A 232 4.27 17.61 1.03
C ASP A 232 5.66 17.08 0.65
N LYS A 233 5.73 16.13 -0.29
CA LYS A 233 6.99 15.51 -0.76
C LYS A 233 7.96 16.48 -1.41
N THR A 234 7.51 17.66 -1.84
CA THR A 234 8.38 18.70 -2.40
C THR A 234 9.17 19.46 -1.34
N ARG A 235 8.86 19.22 -0.06
CA ARG A 235 9.48 19.88 1.09
C ARG A 235 10.27 18.86 1.91
N GLU A 236 11.47 19.24 2.32
CA GLU A 236 12.25 18.46 3.29
C GLU A 236 11.52 18.37 4.63
N PHE A 237 11.52 17.18 5.22
CA PHE A 237 10.96 16.97 6.55
C PHE A 237 12.01 17.37 7.59
N PRO A 238 11.73 18.35 8.48
CA PRO A 238 12.76 18.99 9.29
C PRO A 238 13.16 18.23 10.56
N GLU A 239 12.51 17.09 10.83
CA GLU A 239 12.67 16.34 12.08
C GLU A 239 13.41 15.01 11.92
N SER A 240 13.95 14.47 13.03
CA SER A 240 14.64 13.19 13.01
C SER A 240 13.72 12.02 12.73
N THR A 241 14.12 11.19 11.78
CA THR A 241 13.47 9.94 11.44
C THR A 241 14.18 8.70 12.01
N ASN A 242 15.09 8.88 12.96
CA ASN A 242 15.78 7.81 13.68
C ASN A 242 15.00 7.39 14.93
N GLY A 243 15.31 6.21 15.47
CA GLY A 243 14.71 5.76 16.74
C GLY A 243 13.23 5.46 16.67
N LEU A 244 12.80 4.78 15.63
CA LEU A 244 11.39 4.52 15.36
C LEU A 244 10.79 3.43 16.25
N LEU A 245 11.56 2.39 16.53
CA LEU A 245 11.14 1.25 17.32
C LEU A 245 12.01 1.20 18.60
N LEU A 246 11.39 1.55 19.73
CA LEU A 246 12.03 1.55 21.05
C LEU A 246 11.88 0.15 21.67
N ALA A 247 12.67 -0.78 21.19
CA ALA A 247 12.69 -2.17 21.64
C ALA A 247 14.13 -2.65 21.78
N PRO A 248 14.41 -3.70 22.56
CA PRO A 248 15.75 -4.26 22.68
C PRO A 248 16.28 -4.86 21.37
N PHE A 249 15.41 -5.05 20.37
CA PHE A 249 15.78 -5.52 19.03
C PHE A 249 14.77 -4.98 18.01
N TYR A 250 15.21 -4.93 16.75
CA TYR A 250 14.35 -4.59 15.62
C TYR A 250 13.46 -5.79 15.23
N GLU A 251 12.16 -5.58 15.04
CA GLU A 251 11.28 -6.60 14.45
C GLU A 251 10.83 -6.17 13.06
N GLY A 252 11.11 -7.00 12.06
CA GLY A 252 10.74 -6.74 10.68
C GLY A 252 11.80 -7.20 9.69
N VAL A 253 11.60 -6.83 8.42
CA VAL A 253 12.52 -7.12 7.33
C VAL A 253 13.73 -6.18 7.40
N TYR A 254 14.92 -6.74 7.31
CA TYR A 254 16.17 -6.00 7.21
C TYR A 254 17.12 -6.70 6.24
N ARG A 255 18.19 -5.98 5.83
CA ARG A 255 19.28 -6.59 5.06
C ARG A 255 20.48 -6.78 5.96
N ASP A 256 21.06 -7.97 5.93
CA ASP A 256 22.28 -8.27 6.65
C ASP A 256 23.52 -7.62 5.99
N ALA A 257 24.69 -7.81 6.57
CA ALA A 257 25.93 -7.23 6.08
C ALA A 257 26.32 -7.70 4.66
N SER A 258 25.78 -8.83 4.19
CA SER A 258 25.95 -9.30 2.81
C SER A 258 24.92 -8.71 1.84
N GLY A 259 23.91 -7.99 2.35
CA GLY A 259 22.77 -7.48 1.60
C GLY A 259 21.63 -8.49 1.47
N ALA A 260 21.73 -9.67 2.08
CA ALA A 260 20.67 -10.67 2.05
C ALA A 260 19.48 -10.26 2.92
N LEU A 261 18.26 -10.54 2.42
CA LEU A 261 17.03 -10.21 3.11
C LEU A 261 16.79 -11.19 4.26
N GLN A 262 16.56 -10.65 5.44
CA GLN A 262 16.32 -11.35 6.67
C GLN A 262 15.05 -10.81 7.35
N PHE A 263 14.45 -11.58 8.24
CA PHE A 263 13.38 -11.12 9.12
C PHE A 263 13.81 -11.28 10.57
N SER A 264 13.86 -10.18 11.30
CA SER A 264 14.11 -10.17 12.74
C SER A 264 12.81 -10.32 13.50
N LYS A 265 12.79 -11.19 14.50
CA LYS A 265 11.66 -11.42 15.38
C LYS A 265 12.09 -11.40 16.86
N SER A 266 11.17 -11.03 17.74
CA SER A 266 11.42 -10.78 19.17
C SER A 266 12.00 -11.95 19.94
N ASP A 267 11.60 -13.15 19.59
CA ASP A 267 12.00 -14.41 20.25
C ASP A 267 13.13 -15.15 19.55
N ASP A 268 13.82 -14.51 18.58
CA ASP A 268 14.80 -15.12 17.68
C ASP A 268 14.29 -16.37 16.93
N ALA A 269 12.96 -16.64 17.01
CA ALA A 269 12.38 -17.75 16.28
C ALA A 269 12.39 -17.46 14.77
N ALA A 270 12.62 -18.49 13.98
CA ALA A 270 12.54 -18.41 12.54
C ALA A 270 11.13 -17.97 12.10
N TYR A 271 11.04 -16.88 11.36
CA TYR A 271 9.79 -16.30 10.94
C TYR A 271 9.22 -16.98 9.71
N THR A 272 7.93 -17.32 9.75
CA THR A 272 7.17 -17.72 8.57
C THR A 272 6.00 -16.78 8.37
N GLY A 273 5.94 -16.09 7.22
CA GLY A 273 4.89 -15.13 6.93
C GLY A 273 5.30 -14.05 5.94
N TRP A 274 4.39 -13.10 5.71
CA TRP A 274 4.61 -11.95 4.85
C TRP A 274 5.44 -10.88 5.56
N GLY A 275 6.52 -10.42 4.92
CA GLY A 275 7.33 -9.28 5.32
C GLY A 275 7.30 -8.17 4.28
N PHE A 276 7.60 -6.93 4.67
CA PHE A 276 7.56 -5.78 3.77
C PHE A 276 8.80 -4.91 3.97
N GLU A 277 9.51 -4.63 2.88
CA GLU A 277 10.56 -3.60 2.83
C GLU A 277 10.08 -2.48 1.90
N ASN A 278 9.97 -1.26 2.40
CA ASN A 278 9.50 -0.10 1.61
C ASN A 278 8.20 -0.36 0.81
N ASN A 279 7.24 -1.03 1.43
CA ASN A 279 5.99 -1.50 0.81
C ASN A 279 6.13 -2.62 -0.24
N THR A 280 7.32 -3.12 -0.50
CA THR A 280 7.53 -4.30 -1.35
C THR A 280 7.26 -5.56 -0.54
N PRO A 281 6.35 -6.44 -0.95
CA PRO A 281 6.04 -7.67 -0.24
C PRO A 281 7.04 -8.78 -0.54
N TYR A 282 7.42 -9.50 0.52
CA TYR A 282 8.24 -10.71 0.52
C TYR A 282 7.54 -11.80 1.33
N TYR A 283 7.88 -13.04 1.13
CA TYR A 283 7.43 -14.12 1.98
C TYR A 283 8.62 -14.89 2.55
N PHE A 284 8.60 -15.13 3.83
CA PHE A 284 9.59 -15.87 4.57
C PHE A 284 9.03 -17.22 4.98
N LYS A 285 9.85 -18.25 4.92
CA LYS A 285 9.55 -19.55 5.49
C LYS A 285 10.75 -20.00 6.29
N ASP A 286 10.52 -20.26 7.59
CA ASP A 286 11.56 -20.65 8.52
C ASP A 286 12.76 -19.68 8.51
N GLY A 287 12.48 -18.37 8.46
CA GLY A 287 13.48 -17.29 8.41
C GLY A 287 14.08 -17.03 7.03
N VAL A 288 13.82 -17.85 6.03
CA VAL A 288 14.40 -17.75 4.69
C VAL A 288 13.41 -17.08 3.72
N VAL A 289 13.85 -16.02 3.02
CA VAL A 289 13.06 -15.40 1.96
C VAL A 289 12.78 -16.39 0.84
N GLN A 290 11.56 -16.44 0.37
CA GLN A 290 11.15 -17.39 -0.67
C GLN A 290 11.29 -16.77 -2.06
N THR A 291 11.64 -17.63 -3.03
CA THR A 291 11.74 -17.30 -4.45
C THR A 291 10.97 -18.31 -5.30
N GLY A 292 10.73 -18.00 -6.58
CA GLY A 292 10.00 -18.90 -7.49
C GLY A 292 8.53 -19.08 -7.06
N TRP A 293 7.93 -20.20 -7.46
CA TRP A 293 6.53 -20.50 -7.19
C TRP A 293 6.31 -20.99 -5.76
N GLN A 294 5.38 -20.35 -5.04
CA GLN A 294 5.02 -20.68 -3.66
C GLN A 294 3.50 -20.77 -3.49
N TYR A 295 3.05 -21.77 -2.69
CA TYR A 295 1.66 -21.87 -2.28
C TYR A 295 1.49 -21.26 -0.88
N ILE A 296 0.70 -20.20 -0.78
CA ILE A 296 0.51 -19.42 0.45
C ILE A 296 -0.98 -19.08 0.59
N ASP A 297 -1.59 -19.41 1.72
CA ASP A 297 -2.97 -19.05 2.05
C ASP A 297 -4.00 -19.39 0.94
N GLY A 298 -3.82 -20.53 0.27
CA GLY A 298 -4.73 -21.00 -0.79
C GLY A 298 -4.51 -20.37 -2.16
N TYR A 299 -3.51 -19.54 -2.33
CA TYR A 299 -3.07 -18.97 -3.61
C TYR A 299 -1.69 -19.49 -4.00
N LYS A 300 -1.35 -19.35 -5.29
CA LYS A 300 -0.04 -19.67 -5.83
C LYS A 300 0.61 -18.39 -6.36
N TYR A 301 1.70 -18.00 -5.73
CA TYR A 301 2.46 -16.78 -6.03
C TYR A 301 3.79 -17.09 -6.69
N TYR A 302 4.34 -16.11 -7.39
CA TYR A 302 5.71 -16.17 -7.90
C TYR A 302 6.53 -15.02 -7.29
N PHE A 303 7.69 -15.37 -6.76
CA PHE A 303 8.67 -14.43 -6.23
C PHE A 303 9.90 -14.40 -7.15
N ALA A 304 10.41 -13.21 -7.45
CA ALA A 304 11.61 -13.01 -8.24
C ALA A 304 12.85 -13.56 -7.51
N GLU A 305 14.00 -13.57 -8.17
CA GLU A 305 15.26 -14.06 -7.59
C GLU A 305 15.71 -13.26 -6.36
N ASP A 306 15.33 -11.97 -6.29
CA ASP A 306 15.56 -11.10 -5.13
C ASP A 306 14.49 -11.22 -4.03
N GLY A 307 13.57 -12.18 -4.18
CA GLY A 307 12.49 -12.46 -3.23
C GLY A 307 11.26 -11.55 -3.34
N GLN A 308 11.21 -10.57 -4.25
CA GLN A 308 10.05 -9.70 -4.42
C GLN A 308 8.86 -10.45 -5.04
N LEU A 309 7.65 -10.18 -4.52
CA LEU A 309 6.42 -10.70 -5.13
C LEU A 309 6.23 -10.10 -6.53
N VAL A 310 6.10 -10.95 -7.54
CA VAL A 310 5.76 -10.55 -8.91
C VAL A 310 4.25 -10.46 -9.05
N THR A 311 3.72 -9.29 -9.39
CA THR A 311 2.28 -9.01 -9.51
C THR A 311 1.77 -8.97 -10.97
N ASP A 312 2.67 -8.94 -11.94
CA ASP A 312 2.39 -9.19 -13.36
C ASP A 312 3.08 -10.48 -13.78
N LEU A 313 2.29 -11.53 -13.95
CA LEU A 313 2.81 -12.86 -14.27
C LEU A 313 2.87 -13.15 -15.78
N GLU A 314 2.51 -12.20 -16.65
CA GLU A 314 2.58 -12.41 -18.09
C GLU A 314 4.00 -12.74 -18.58
N PRO A 315 5.08 -12.07 -18.13
CA PRO A 315 6.45 -12.44 -18.51
C PRO A 315 6.91 -13.80 -17.98
N ILE A 316 6.27 -14.30 -16.91
CA ILE A 316 6.68 -15.55 -16.24
C ILE A 316 5.99 -16.78 -16.82
N MET A 317 4.68 -16.69 -17.07
CA MET A 317 3.90 -17.86 -17.49
C MET A 317 3.21 -17.70 -18.85
N GLY A 318 3.33 -16.54 -19.48
CA GLY A 318 2.64 -16.21 -20.74
C GLY A 318 1.12 -16.09 -20.56
N LEU A 319 0.42 -15.90 -21.66
CA LEU A 319 -1.05 -15.81 -21.72
C LEU A 319 -1.67 -17.20 -21.85
N THR A 320 -2.67 -17.51 -21.02
CA THR A 320 -3.32 -18.85 -20.99
C THR A 320 -4.70 -18.89 -21.62
N ASN A 321 -5.39 -17.78 -21.81
CA ASN A 321 -6.80 -17.69 -22.24
C ASN A 321 -7.80 -18.42 -21.32
N ASP A 322 -7.38 -18.89 -20.14
CA ASP A 322 -8.22 -19.58 -19.15
C ASP A 322 -8.17 -18.84 -17.81
N TYR A 323 -9.01 -17.80 -17.71
CA TYR A 323 -9.05 -16.90 -16.58
C TYR A 323 -10.44 -16.83 -15.95
N VAL A 324 -10.47 -16.40 -14.67
CA VAL A 324 -11.65 -15.90 -13.97
C VAL A 324 -11.34 -14.49 -13.50
N ILE A 325 -12.28 -13.57 -13.70
CA ILE A 325 -12.21 -12.21 -13.14
C ILE A 325 -12.91 -12.23 -11.78
N LYS A 326 -12.20 -11.82 -10.73
CA LYS A 326 -12.77 -11.53 -9.41
C LYS A 326 -12.71 -10.02 -9.16
N TYR A 327 -13.82 -9.44 -8.72
CA TYR A 327 -13.90 -8.02 -8.42
C TYR A 327 -14.42 -7.81 -6.99
N ASN A 328 -13.60 -7.22 -6.15
CA ASN A 328 -14.01 -6.80 -4.81
C ASN A 328 -14.45 -5.33 -4.83
N LYS A 329 -15.77 -5.10 -4.78
CA LYS A 329 -16.36 -3.76 -4.77
C LYS A 329 -15.91 -2.93 -3.57
N ALA A 330 -15.81 -3.54 -2.38
CA ALA A 330 -15.42 -2.82 -1.16
C ALA A 330 -14.01 -2.21 -1.23
N THR A 331 -13.11 -2.83 -2.00
CA THR A 331 -11.73 -2.34 -2.18
C THR A 331 -11.48 -1.76 -3.57
N ALA A 332 -12.48 -1.78 -4.45
CA ALA A 332 -12.39 -1.41 -5.86
C ALA A 332 -11.17 -2.06 -6.55
N THR A 333 -11.00 -3.38 -6.35
CA THR A 333 -9.85 -4.14 -6.85
C THR A 333 -10.32 -5.28 -7.74
N MET A 334 -9.71 -5.38 -8.93
CA MET A 334 -9.96 -6.46 -9.88
C MET A 334 -8.77 -7.41 -9.93
N TYR A 335 -9.04 -8.70 -9.85
CA TYR A 335 -8.05 -9.77 -9.95
C TYR A 335 -8.34 -10.62 -11.19
N ILE A 336 -7.35 -10.78 -12.06
CA ILE A 336 -7.36 -11.78 -13.11
C ILE A 336 -6.70 -13.03 -12.53
N MET A 337 -7.49 -14.07 -12.33
CA MET A 337 -7.03 -15.33 -11.72
C MET A 337 -6.80 -16.36 -12.82
N ALA A 338 -5.58 -16.90 -12.92
CA ALA A 338 -5.25 -17.99 -13.83
C ALA A 338 -5.40 -19.36 -13.13
N ARG A 339 -5.58 -20.39 -13.93
CA ARG A 339 -5.76 -21.76 -13.44
C ARG A 339 -4.42 -22.42 -13.10
N ASP A 340 -4.37 -23.09 -11.97
CA ASP A 340 -3.28 -24.00 -11.56
C ASP A 340 -3.73 -25.46 -11.68
N GLY A 341 -3.92 -25.96 -12.88
CA GLY A 341 -4.37 -27.32 -13.13
C GLY A 341 -5.64 -27.69 -12.37
N ALA A 342 -5.59 -28.80 -11.61
CA ALA A 342 -6.71 -29.29 -10.80
C ALA A 342 -6.99 -28.42 -9.56
N ASN A 343 -6.05 -27.59 -9.13
CA ASN A 343 -6.22 -26.69 -7.99
C ASN A 343 -7.18 -25.51 -8.28
N GLY A 344 -7.58 -25.33 -9.55
CA GLY A 344 -8.49 -24.27 -9.94
C GLY A 344 -7.81 -22.91 -10.14
N TYR A 345 -8.59 -21.84 -10.04
CA TYR A 345 -8.12 -20.47 -10.33
C TYR A 345 -7.54 -19.82 -9.08
N ILE A 346 -6.31 -20.18 -8.75
CA ILE A 346 -5.60 -19.74 -7.55
C ILE A 346 -4.34 -18.89 -7.81
N ILE A 347 -3.98 -18.69 -9.09
CA ILE A 347 -2.84 -17.84 -9.47
C ILE A 347 -3.34 -16.42 -9.69
N PRO A 348 -2.94 -15.43 -8.89
CA PRO A 348 -3.24 -14.02 -9.13
C PRO A 348 -2.38 -13.50 -10.29
N PHE A 349 -2.85 -13.70 -11.50
CA PHE A 349 -2.10 -13.43 -12.73
C PHE A 349 -1.80 -11.94 -12.93
N LYS A 350 -2.83 -11.09 -12.72
CA LYS A 350 -2.70 -9.63 -12.69
C LYS A 350 -3.72 -9.04 -11.72
N THR A 351 -3.37 -7.91 -11.12
CA THR A 351 -4.25 -7.17 -10.21
C THR A 351 -4.36 -5.74 -10.67
N PHE A 352 -5.58 -5.23 -10.77
CA PHE A 352 -5.86 -3.89 -11.26
C PHE A 352 -6.61 -3.06 -10.23
N MET A 353 -6.24 -1.80 -10.13
CA MET A 353 -7.07 -0.78 -9.51
C MET A 353 -8.25 -0.48 -10.43
N SER A 354 -9.42 -0.27 -9.86
CA SER A 354 -10.63 0.04 -10.60
C SER A 354 -11.40 1.16 -9.93
N THR A 355 -12.31 1.76 -10.69
CA THR A 355 -13.39 2.61 -10.17
C THR A 355 -14.70 1.90 -10.41
N ASP A 356 -15.57 1.88 -9.43
CA ASP A 356 -16.93 1.33 -9.52
C ASP A 356 -17.98 2.36 -9.07
N GLY A 357 -19.21 1.94 -8.84
CA GLY A 357 -20.27 2.81 -8.37
C GLY A 357 -21.34 2.09 -7.56
N PRO A 358 -22.31 2.83 -7.01
CA PRO A 358 -23.33 2.27 -6.13
C PRO A 358 -24.13 1.14 -6.80
N ASP A 359 -24.39 1.25 -8.11
CA ASP A 359 -25.18 0.27 -8.86
C ASP A 359 -24.37 -0.93 -9.37
N THR A 360 -23.05 -1.02 -9.06
CA THR A 360 -22.22 -2.18 -9.45
C THR A 360 -22.86 -3.47 -8.90
N PRO A 361 -23.30 -4.40 -9.78
CA PRO A 361 -24.02 -5.58 -9.35
C PRO A 361 -23.08 -6.58 -8.67
N LEU A 362 -23.56 -7.24 -7.61
CA LEU A 362 -22.85 -8.34 -6.95
C LEU A 362 -23.40 -9.67 -7.46
N GLY A 363 -22.51 -10.63 -7.75
CA GLY A 363 -22.90 -11.97 -8.24
C GLY A 363 -21.89 -12.61 -9.17
N SER A 364 -22.36 -13.65 -9.87
CA SER A 364 -21.55 -14.42 -10.82
C SER A 364 -22.10 -14.24 -12.23
N TYR A 365 -21.27 -13.75 -13.11
CA TYR A 365 -21.58 -13.34 -14.48
C TYR A 365 -20.57 -13.93 -15.45
N LYS A 366 -20.71 -13.58 -16.74
CA LYS A 366 -19.75 -13.96 -17.81
C LYS A 366 -19.63 -12.81 -18.80
N ILE A 367 -18.45 -12.62 -19.37
CA ILE A 367 -18.28 -11.73 -20.52
C ILE A 367 -19.11 -12.27 -21.68
N TYR A 368 -20.02 -11.47 -22.23
CA TYR A 368 -20.90 -11.90 -23.34
C TYR A 368 -20.91 -10.96 -24.55
N ALA A 369 -20.27 -9.78 -24.44
CA ALA A 369 -20.07 -8.90 -25.60
C ALA A 369 -18.81 -8.06 -25.40
N LYS A 370 -18.16 -7.69 -26.50
CA LYS A 370 -16.96 -6.86 -26.51
C LYS A 370 -17.03 -5.79 -27.59
N TYR A 371 -16.51 -4.62 -27.30
CA TYR A 371 -16.44 -3.48 -28.21
C TYR A 371 -15.09 -2.81 -28.09
N ALA A 372 -14.43 -2.50 -29.22
CA ALA A 372 -13.17 -1.75 -29.18
C ALA A 372 -13.39 -0.33 -28.66
N TRP A 373 -14.40 0.33 -29.18
CA TRP A 373 -14.89 1.64 -28.77
C TRP A 373 -16.40 1.63 -28.67
N LYS A 374 -16.95 2.44 -27.74
CA LYS A 374 -18.39 2.61 -27.60
C LYS A 374 -18.71 4.01 -27.11
N PHE A 375 -19.72 4.64 -27.74
CA PHE A 375 -20.41 5.81 -27.20
C PHE A 375 -21.27 5.38 -26.00
N MET A 376 -21.11 6.05 -24.90
CA MET A 376 -21.82 5.75 -23.64
C MET A 376 -23.04 6.68 -23.49
N HIS A 377 -22.83 7.97 -23.24
CA HIS A 377 -23.79 9.06 -23.13
C HIS A 377 -23.02 10.39 -23.05
N ASP A 378 -23.67 11.53 -23.24
CA ASP A 378 -23.14 12.88 -23.01
C ASP A 378 -21.73 13.11 -23.61
N ASP A 379 -21.54 12.75 -24.88
CA ASP A 379 -20.27 12.83 -25.63
C ASP A 379 -19.11 12.02 -25.01
N ILE A 380 -19.44 11.04 -24.16
CA ILE A 380 -18.48 10.15 -23.51
C ILE A 380 -18.26 8.90 -24.36
N TYR A 381 -17.00 8.61 -24.61
CA TYR A 381 -16.53 7.37 -25.22
C TYR A 381 -15.63 6.59 -24.27
N CYS A 382 -15.66 5.26 -24.38
CA CYS A 382 -14.74 4.36 -23.70
C CYS A 382 -14.17 3.35 -24.70
N GLN A 383 -13.02 2.78 -24.38
CA GLN A 383 -12.39 1.75 -25.22
C GLN A 383 -12.19 0.45 -24.42
N TYR A 384 -11.89 -0.64 -25.15
CA TYR A 384 -11.65 -1.98 -24.58
C TYR A 384 -12.77 -2.49 -23.69
N LEU A 385 -14.01 -2.43 -24.20
CA LEU A 385 -15.20 -2.76 -23.42
C LEU A 385 -15.45 -4.27 -23.40
N SER A 386 -15.68 -4.82 -22.21
CA SER A 386 -16.10 -6.19 -21.95
C SER A 386 -17.37 -6.17 -21.11
N ARG A 387 -18.53 -6.45 -21.74
CA ARG A 387 -19.84 -6.43 -21.08
C ARG A 387 -20.08 -7.75 -20.36
N PHE A 388 -20.49 -7.71 -19.08
CA PHE A 388 -20.66 -8.89 -18.26
C PHE A 388 -22.07 -9.07 -17.67
N PHE A 389 -22.85 -7.97 -17.50
CA PHE A 389 -24.21 -8.07 -17.01
C PHE A 389 -25.05 -6.87 -17.45
N ASN A 390 -26.23 -7.10 -18.09
CA ASN A 390 -27.14 -6.04 -18.57
C ASN A 390 -26.38 -4.88 -19.26
N GLY A 391 -26.42 -3.68 -18.66
CA GLY A 391 -25.68 -2.49 -19.10
C GLY A 391 -24.28 -2.36 -18.52
N PHE A 392 -23.88 -3.21 -17.55
CA PHE A 392 -22.62 -3.09 -16.84
C PHE A 392 -21.44 -3.67 -17.63
N ILE A 393 -20.36 -2.92 -17.67
CA ILE A 393 -19.22 -3.14 -18.54
C ILE A 393 -17.93 -2.91 -17.79
N ILE A 394 -16.91 -3.73 -18.05
CA ILE A 394 -15.51 -3.47 -17.73
C ILE A 394 -14.94 -2.68 -18.89
N HIS A 395 -14.38 -1.50 -18.68
CA HIS A 395 -13.90 -0.63 -19.76
C HIS A 395 -12.81 0.35 -19.31
N SER A 396 -12.18 1.05 -20.25
CA SER A 396 -11.19 2.10 -19.99
C SER A 396 -11.79 3.30 -19.26
N LEU A 397 -10.94 4.26 -18.98
CA LEU A 397 -11.32 5.60 -18.54
C LEU A 397 -12.17 6.32 -19.60
N ILE A 398 -12.51 7.58 -19.33
CA ILE A 398 -13.41 8.39 -20.13
C ILE A 398 -12.64 9.23 -21.15
N TYR A 399 -13.15 9.23 -22.38
CA TYR A 399 -12.69 10.06 -23.48
C TYR A 399 -13.85 10.93 -23.99
N TYR A 400 -13.63 12.22 -24.23
CA TYR A 400 -14.66 13.13 -24.67
C TYR A 400 -14.62 13.41 -26.17
N ASP A 401 -15.76 13.79 -26.73
CA ASP A 401 -16.01 14.28 -28.08
C ASP A 401 -15.82 13.24 -29.19
N LYS A 402 -14.90 12.28 -29.06
CA LYS A 402 -14.59 11.30 -30.10
C LYS A 402 -13.93 10.03 -29.56
N PRO A 403 -14.07 8.88 -30.26
CA PRO A 403 -13.40 7.64 -29.93
C PRO A 403 -11.90 7.70 -30.32
N SER A 404 -11.09 8.32 -29.48
CA SER A 404 -9.66 8.52 -29.73
C SER A 404 -8.85 8.37 -28.44
N SER A 405 -7.75 7.62 -28.48
CA SER A 405 -6.79 7.50 -27.37
C SER A 405 -6.18 8.84 -26.94
N TYR A 406 -6.36 9.90 -27.74
CA TYR A 406 -5.90 11.27 -27.47
C TYR A 406 -7.04 12.24 -27.10
N ALA A 407 -8.12 11.73 -26.53
CA ALA A 407 -9.26 12.54 -26.06
C ALA A 407 -9.58 12.25 -24.57
N LEU A 408 -8.61 11.72 -23.81
CA LEU A 408 -8.77 11.36 -22.41
C LEU A 408 -9.14 12.57 -21.54
N ASP A 409 -10.04 12.36 -20.60
CA ASP A 409 -10.18 13.21 -19.43
C ASP A 409 -9.14 12.77 -18.36
N ALA A 410 -8.07 13.55 -18.21
CA ALA A 410 -7.00 13.27 -17.28
C ALA A 410 -7.47 13.14 -15.82
N ASN A 411 -8.59 13.80 -15.45
CA ASN A 411 -9.14 13.69 -14.11
C ASN A 411 -9.63 12.26 -13.83
N THR A 412 -10.16 11.56 -14.83
CA THR A 412 -10.62 10.18 -14.64
C THR A 412 -9.46 9.22 -14.39
N TYR A 413 -8.25 9.53 -14.86
CA TYR A 413 -7.02 8.82 -14.53
C TYR A 413 -6.54 9.15 -13.11
N ASN A 414 -6.41 10.44 -12.80
CA ASN A 414 -5.82 10.90 -11.54
C ASN A 414 -6.68 10.57 -10.32
N TYR A 415 -8.00 10.47 -10.50
CA TYR A 415 -8.95 10.25 -9.41
C TYR A 415 -9.60 8.85 -9.41
N MET A 416 -8.99 7.86 -10.08
CA MET A 416 -9.55 6.51 -10.17
C MET A 416 -9.85 5.86 -8.82
N ASP A 417 -9.11 6.17 -7.78
CA ASP A 417 -9.27 5.55 -6.47
C ASP A 417 -10.32 6.23 -5.57
N ILE A 418 -10.90 7.34 -6.02
CA ILE A 418 -11.95 8.08 -5.31
C ILE A 418 -13.16 8.42 -6.18
N ALA A 419 -13.02 8.36 -7.50
CA ALA A 419 -14.13 8.63 -8.41
C ALA A 419 -15.14 7.48 -8.39
N GLU A 420 -16.41 7.81 -8.61
CA GLU A 420 -17.48 6.84 -8.77
C GLU A 420 -17.96 6.80 -10.22
N SER A 421 -18.39 5.63 -10.65
CA SER A 421 -19.13 5.42 -11.89
C SER A 421 -20.62 5.24 -11.57
N GLY A 422 -21.47 5.12 -12.59
CA GLY A 422 -22.85 4.66 -12.42
C GLY A 422 -22.97 3.15 -12.15
N GLY A 423 -21.83 2.42 -11.98
CA GLY A 423 -21.79 0.98 -11.72
C GLY A 423 -20.91 0.18 -12.69
N CYS A 424 -20.44 0.75 -13.78
CA CYS A 424 -19.42 0.13 -14.63
C CYS A 424 -18.08 0.06 -13.91
N LEU A 425 -17.25 -0.94 -14.28
CA LEU A 425 -15.91 -1.12 -13.74
C LEU A 425 -14.91 -0.41 -14.67
N ARG A 426 -14.39 0.73 -14.23
CA ARG A 426 -13.41 1.52 -15.01
C ARG A 426 -12.00 1.09 -14.65
N LEU A 427 -11.16 0.95 -15.66
CA LEU A 427 -9.75 0.58 -15.57
C LEU A 427 -8.89 1.59 -16.34
N ARG A 428 -7.59 1.62 -16.11
CA ARG A 428 -6.66 2.28 -17.04
C ARG A 428 -6.74 1.59 -18.41
N ALA A 429 -6.37 2.30 -19.46
CA ALA A 429 -6.51 1.77 -20.82
C ALA A 429 -5.73 0.46 -21.03
N GLY A 430 -4.51 0.34 -20.52
CA GLY A 430 -3.73 -0.90 -20.60
C GLY A 430 -4.36 -2.07 -19.84
N ASP A 431 -4.92 -1.81 -18.65
CA ASP A 431 -5.60 -2.82 -17.84
C ASP A 431 -6.91 -3.27 -18.53
N ALA A 432 -7.67 -2.33 -19.08
CA ALA A 432 -8.88 -2.64 -19.87
C ALA A 432 -8.54 -3.41 -21.14
N ALA A 433 -7.45 -3.05 -21.84
CA ALA A 433 -6.94 -3.78 -22.99
C ALA A 433 -6.55 -5.22 -22.63
N CYS A 434 -5.89 -5.42 -21.49
CA CYS A 434 -5.56 -6.75 -20.98
C CYS A 434 -6.83 -7.61 -20.81
N VAL A 435 -7.88 -7.09 -20.15
CA VAL A 435 -9.16 -7.80 -20.02
C VAL A 435 -9.80 -8.04 -21.38
N TYR A 436 -9.80 -7.02 -22.25
CA TYR A 436 -10.43 -7.10 -23.56
C TYR A 436 -9.77 -8.16 -24.46
N HIS A 437 -8.46 -8.21 -24.52
CA HIS A 437 -7.74 -9.13 -25.39
C HIS A 437 -7.62 -10.55 -24.81
N ASN A 438 -7.37 -10.67 -23.50
CA ASN A 438 -6.97 -11.92 -22.88
C ASN A 438 -8.12 -12.68 -22.20
N CYS A 439 -9.18 -11.99 -21.73
CA CYS A 439 -10.35 -12.64 -21.16
C CYS A 439 -11.41 -12.86 -22.23
N LYS A 440 -11.49 -14.06 -22.79
CA LYS A 440 -12.39 -14.39 -23.91
C LYS A 440 -13.88 -14.28 -23.57
N MET A 441 -14.73 -14.33 -24.59
CA MET A 441 -16.19 -14.50 -24.40
C MET A 441 -16.45 -15.75 -23.56
N GLY A 442 -17.36 -15.64 -22.59
CA GLY A 442 -17.65 -16.70 -21.62
C GLY A 442 -16.76 -16.68 -20.38
N THR A 443 -15.68 -15.86 -20.31
CA THR A 443 -14.86 -15.72 -19.10
C THR A 443 -15.76 -15.35 -17.91
N PRO A 444 -15.72 -16.12 -16.81
CA PRO A 444 -16.50 -15.83 -15.60
C PRO A 444 -16.06 -14.50 -14.97
N VAL A 445 -17.04 -13.73 -14.48
CA VAL A 445 -16.85 -12.49 -13.73
C VAL A 445 -17.59 -12.63 -12.41
N MET A 446 -16.87 -12.65 -11.31
CA MET A 446 -17.40 -12.73 -9.96
C MET A 446 -17.23 -11.39 -9.27
N THR A 447 -18.33 -10.71 -8.94
CA THR A 447 -18.32 -9.46 -8.19
C THR A 447 -18.83 -9.70 -6.78
N TYR A 448 -18.13 -9.20 -5.80
CA TYR A 448 -18.45 -9.32 -4.39
C TYR A 448 -18.04 -8.06 -3.63
N SER A 449 -18.44 -7.94 -2.37
CA SER A 449 -18.07 -6.82 -1.51
C SER A 449 -17.63 -7.35 -0.16
N ASN A 450 -16.32 -7.32 0.09
CA ASN A 450 -15.76 -7.72 1.37
C ASN A 450 -14.55 -6.85 1.71
N LEU A 451 -14.74 -5.98 2.68
CA LEU A 451 -13.71 -5.04 3.11
C LEU A 451 -12.58 -5.72 3.91
N HIS A 452 -12.89 -6.83 4.57
CA HIS A 452 -11.97 -7.57 5.45
C HIS A 452 -11.22 -8.69 4.71
N GLU A 453 -11.60 -8.99 3.47
CA GLU A 453 -10.86 -9.95 2.66
C GLU A 453 -9.55 -9.30 2.20
N LYS A 454 -8.45 -9.84 2.71
CA LYS A 454 -7.16 -9.62 2.08
C LYS A 454 -7.23 -10.31 0.72
N GLY A 455 -7.42 -9.59 -0.36
CA GLY A 455 -7.26 -10.18 -1.69
C GLY A 455 -5.90 -10.88 -1.84
N PRO A 456 -5.70 -11.69 -2.89
CA PRO A 456 -4.43 -12.37 -3.09
C PRO A 456 -3.24 -11.39 -3.20
N VAL A 457 -3.46 -10.22 -3.74
CA VAL A 457 -2.45 -9.16 -3.93
C VAL A 457 -3.06 -7.83 -3.54
N GLU A 458 -2.26 -6.95 -2.94
CA GLU A 458 -2.73 -5.60 -2.62
C GLU A 458 -3.13 -4.83 -3.88
N LYS A 459 -4.14 -3.98 -3.76
CA LYS A 459 -4.57 -3.08 -4.82
C LYS A 459 -3.40 -2.22 -5.30
N PRO A 460 -3.08 -2.21 -6.61
CA PRO A 460 -2.10 -1.28 -7.17
C PRO A 460 -2.51 0.18 -6.92
N ALA A 461 -1.52 1.07 -6.81
CA ALA A 461 -1.74 2.51 -6.70
C ALA A 461 -1.38 3.22 -8.01
N ILE A 462 -1.90 4.43 -8.20
CA ILE A 462 -1.35 5.35 -9.20
C ILE A 462 -0.10 5.97 -8.59
N ASP A 463 1.06 5.60 -9.10
CA ASP A 463 2.34 6.10 -8.56
C ASP A 463 2.64 7.53 -9.05
N THR A 464 2.15 7.90 -10.22
CA THR A 464 2.40 9.21 -10.83
C THR A 464 1.12 9.74 -11.50
N PRO A 465 0.54 10.84 -11.02
CA PRO A 465 -0.55 11.49 -11.71
C PRO A 465 -0.07 12.11 -13.04
N ILE A 466 -0.95 12.16 -14.01
CA ILE A 466 -0.68 12.81 -15.29
C ILE A 466 -1.10 14.28 -15.25
N PRO A 467 -0.44 15.16 -16.03
CA PRO A 467 -0.87 16.56 -16.17
C PRO A 467 -2.33 16.66 -16.60
N THR A 468 -3.10 17.58 -16.06
CA THR A 468 -4.52 17.80 -16.45
C THR A 468 -4.68 18.18 -17.92
N SER A 469 -3.64 18.69 -18.55
CA SER A 469 -3.59 18.98 -20.00
C SER A 469 -3.30 17.75 -20.86
N GLN A 470 -2.85 16.64 -20.28
CA GLN A 470 -2.57 15.41 -21.01
C GLN A 470 -3.88 14.78 -21.50
N LYS A 471 -3.91 14.41 -22.76
CA LYS A 471 -5.09 13.86 -23.44
C LYS A 471 -5.00 12.37 -23.76
N PHE A 472 -4.06 11.68 -23.18
CA PHE A 472 -3.88 10.24 -23.39
C PHE A 472 -3.55 9.52 -22.07
N ASP A 473 -3.98 8.27 -21.97
CA ASP A 473 -3.61 7.36 -20.89
C ASP A 473 -2.23 6.78 -21.19
N PRO A 474 -1.22 6.99 -20.31
CA PRO A 474 0.12 6.47 -20.56
C PRO A 474 0.20 4.94 -20.59
N THR A 475 -0.83 4.23 -20.12
CA THR A 475 -0.89 2.77 -20.18
C THR A 475 -1.55 2.24 -21.43
N ASP A 476 -2.11 3.11 -22.30
CA ASP A 476 -2.79 2.70 -23.53
C ASP A 476 -1.78 2.08 -24.52
N PRO A 477 -1.96 0.81 -24.94
CA PRO A 477 -1.08 0.16 -25.91
C PRO A 477 -0.94 0.92 -27.23
N VAL A 478 -1.98 1.66 -27.64
CA VAL A 478 -1.92 2.50 -28.87
C VAL A 478 -0.94 3.65 -28.72
N VAL A 479 -0.83 4.20 -27.51
CA VAL A 479 0.10 5.30 -27.20
C VAL A 479 1.52 4.78 -26.98
N GLN A 480 1.66 3.64 -26.33
CA GLN A 480 2.99 3.07 -26.03
C GLN A 480 3.74 2.54 -27.27
N ASN A 481 3.01 2.20 -28.36
CA ASN A 481 3.57 1.64 -29.58
C ASN A 481 3.87 2.72 -30.65
N GLN A 482 3.84 4.00 -30.33
CA GLN A 482 4.24 5.12 -31.19
C GLN A 482 5.62 5.67 -30.79
#